data_3a7cc0697be85fa0a1b74ce1a7f7616b
#
_entry.id   3a7cc0697be85fa0a1b74ce1a7f7616b
#
_cell.length_a   1.000
_cell.length_b   1.000
_cell.length_c   1.000
_cell.angle_alpha   90.00
_cell.angle_beta   90.00
_cell.angle_gamma   90.00
#
_symmetry.space_group_name_H-M   'P 1'
#
loop_
_entity.id
_entity.type
_entity.pdbx_description
1 polymer ?
#
loop_
_entity_poly.entity_id
_entity_poly.type
_entity_poly.pdbx_seq_one_letter_code
_entity_poly.pdbx_strand_id
1 'polypeptide(L)'
;DLFIAFLEEDERFQDIPLKVSYSDYQPFRRMNVRLKKEIISLGMNHIKPAEFTGEEISPTDFKQLLDAGEEVVILDTRNEYECKIGTFQNALELDIRSFRDFPSAVDELDEQLKDKPVVMFCTGGIRCEKASVVMLDAGFSNVKQLKGGILGYFEEVGGDYWNGDCFVFDRRVAVNPQLEETDVVQCYACREPLLLEEQDSDDYVVAQSCPYCAGKK
;
A
#
# COMPACT_ATOMS: atom_id res chain seq x y z
N ASP A 1 5.39 3.37 -27.71
CA ASP A 1 6.72 3.25 -27.06
C ASP A 1 7.33 1.89 -27.44
N LEU A 2 8.62 1.86 -27.84
CA LEU A 2 9.28 0.65 -28.34
C LEU A 2 9.33 -0.47 -27.29
N PHE A 3 9.43 -0.11 -25.99
CA PHE A 3 9.44 -1.11 -24.90
C PHE A 3 8.08 -1.78 -24.73
N ILE A 4 7.00 -1.02 -24.83
CA ILE A 4 5.65 -1.57 -24.75
C ILE A 4 5.37 -2.47 -25.97
N ALA A 5 5.69 -2.00 -27.16
CA ALA A 5 5.57 -2.80 -28.39
C ALA A 5 6.36 -4.13 -28.29
N PHE A 6 7.57 -4.10 -27.71
CA PHE A 6 8.35 -5.30 -27.45
C PHE A 6 7.67 -6.27 -26.46
N LEU A 7 7.04 -5.75 -25.40
CA LEU A 7 6.29 -6.60 -24.46
C LEU A 7 5.05 -7.22 -25.10
N GLU A 8 4.32 -6.47 -25.91
CA GLU A 8 3.10 -6.89 -26.59
C GLU A 8 3.33 -7.98 -27.69
N GLU A 9 4.57 -8.20 -28.10
CA GLU A 9 4.93 -9.34 -28.95
C GLU A 9 4.69 -10.69 -28.28
N ASP A 10 4.67 -10.74 -26.93
CA ASP A 10 4.37 -11.94 -26.16
C ASP A 10 2.92 -11.89 -25.65
N GLU A 11 2.12 -12.90 -26.02
CA GLU A 11 0.70 -13.01 -25.68
C GLU A 11 0.42 -12.87 -24.17
N ARG A 12 1.39 -13.19 -23.31
CA ARG A 12 1.25 -13.05 -21.85
C ARG A 12 1.26 -11.61 -21.37
N PHE A 13 1.70 -10.66 -22.19
CA PHE A 13 1.82 -9.25 -21.86
C PHE A 13 0.92 -8.36 -22.72
N GLN A 14 0.06 -8.96 -23.52
CA GLN A 14 -0.98 -8.22 -24.22
C GLN A 14 -2.01 -7.67 -23.21
N ASP A 15 -2.49 -6.47 -23.44
CA ASP A 15 -3.50 -5.79 -22.60
C ASP A 15 -3.08 -5.51 -21.15
N ILE A 16 -1.78 -5.45 -20.83
CA ILE A 16 -1.32 -5.02 -19.52
C ILE A 16 -1.77 -3.58 -19.26
N PRO A 17 -2.53 -3.31 -18.17
CA PRO A 17 -2.91 -1.96 -17.81
C PRO A 17 -1.66 -1.14 -17.43
N LEU A 18 -1.41 -0.07 -18.16
CA LEU A 18 -0.26 0.80 -17.92
C LEU A 18 -0.66 1.97 -17.03
N LYS A 19 0.10 2.19 -15.94
CA LYS A 19 0.06 3.44 -15.18
C LYS A 19 1.24 4.30 -15.61
N VAL A 20 0.94 5.41 -16.28
CA VAL A 20 1.94 6.34 -16.82
C VAL A 20 2.04 7.55 -15.89
N SER A 21 3.25 7.89 -15.47
CA SER A 21 3.57 9.13 -14.77
C SER A 21 4.77 9.81 -15.41
N TYR A 22 4.91 11.10 -15.21
CA TYR A 22 5.99 11.90 -15.76
C TYR A 22 6.88 12.47 -14.65
N SER A 23 8.16 12.68 -14.96
CA SER A 23 9.13 13.26 -14.06
C SER A 23 10.05 14.20 -14.84
N ASP A 24 10.44 15.31 -14.24
CA ASP A 24 11.39 16.27 -14.81
C ASP A 24 12.83 15.78 -14.76
N TYR A 25 13.07 14.65 -14.08
CA TYR A 25 14.38 14.02 -13.98
C TYR A 25 14.28 12.52 -14.29
N GLN A 26 15.42 11.87 -14.56
CA GLN A 26 15.47 10.43 -14.76
C GLN A 26 15.26 9.70 -13.41
N PRO A 27 14.05 9.10 -13.15
CA PRO A 27 13.71 8.56 -11.84
C PRO A 27 14.50 7.29 -11.50
N PHE A 28 14.93 6.53 -12.50
CA PHE A 28 15.66 5.28 -12.31
C PHE A 28 17.01 5.32 -13.03
N ARG A 29 18.07 4.91 -12.36
CA ARG A 29 19.44 4.87 -12.94
C ARG A 29 19.60 3.78 -13.98
N ARG A 30 18.88 2.67 -13.84
CA ARG A 30 18.95 1.51 -14.72
C ARG A 30 17.68 0.65 -14.59
N MET A 31 17.36 -0.06 -15.65
CA MET A 31 16.37 -1.15 -15.63
C MET A 31 16.95 -2.36 -14.89
N ASN A 32 16.17 -2.97 -14.00
CA ASN A 32 16.51 -4.20 -13.31
C ASN A 32 15.42 -5.23 -13.54
N VAL A 33 15.79 -6.38 -14.08
CA VAL A 33 14.91 -7.54 -14.16
C VAL A 33 15.42 -8.60 -13.19
N ARG A 34 14.57 -9.04 -12.24
CA ARG A 34 14.94 -10.02 -11.23
C ARG A 34 13.90 -11.11 -11.14
N LEU A 35 14.35 -12.35 -11.14
CA LEU A 35 13.50 -13.50 -10.81
C LEU A 35 13.32 -13.54 -9.29
N LYS A 36 12.06 -13.55 -8.86
CA LYS A 36 11.67 -13.67 -7.44
C LYS A 36 10.69 -14.83 -7.29
N LYS A 37 10.71 -15.49 -6.13
CA LYS A 37 9.68 -16.49 -5.79
C LYS A 37 8.33 -15.87 -5.55
N GLU A 38 8.33 -14.67 -4.97
CA GLU A 38 7.15 -13.87 -4.67
C GLU A 38 7.42 -12.42 -5.02
N ILE A 39 6.46 -11.73 -5.63
CA ILE A 39 6.54 -10.29 -5.90
C ILE A 39 6.53 -9.54 -4.57
N ILE A 40 5.55 -9.86 -3.72
CA ILE A 40 5.44 -9.40 -2.32
C ILE A 40 5.57 -10.62 -1.41
N SER A 41 6.55 -10.58 -0.51
CA SER A 41 6.85 -11.70 0.38
C SER A 41 5.83 -11.78 1.52
N LEU A 42 5.03 -12.84 1.50
CA LEU A 42 4.10 -13.21 2.57
C LEU A 42 4.58 -14.46 3.31
N GLY A 43 5.30 -15.36 2.59
CA GLY A 43 5.79 -16.61 3.16
C GLY A 43 4.80 -17.77 3.12
N MET A 44 3.62 -17.60 2.52
CA MET A 44 2.57 -18.61 2.38
C MET A 44 2.52 -19.13 0.94
N ASN A 45 3.17 -20.25 0.68
CA ASN A 45 3.36 -20.80 -0.68
C ASN A 45 2.06 -21.28 -1.36
N HIS A 46 1.02 -21.56 -0.59
CA HIS A 46 -0.29 -22.00 -1.12
C HIS A 46 -1.11 -20.82 -1.67
N ILE A 47 -0.82 -19.59 -1.25
CA ILE A 47 -1.52 -18.40 -1.74
C ILE A 47 -0.93 -17.98 -3.09
N LYS A 48 -1.75 -18.11 -4.12
CA LYS A 48 -1.39 -17.80 -5.50
C LYS A 48 -2.44 -16.86 -6.11
N PRO A 49 -2.23 -15.55 -6.10
CA PRO A 49 -3.21 -14.57 -6.58
C PRO A 49 -3.66 -14.81 -8.04
N ALA A 50 -2.79 -15.36 -8.88
CA ALA A 50 -3.16 -15.71 -10.25
C ALA A 50 -4.20 -16.84 -10.37
N GLU A 51 -4.35 -17.67 -9.33
CA GLU A 51 -5.34 -18.75 -9.28
C GLU A 51 -6.62 -18.30 -8.56
N PHE A 52 -6.46 -17.54 -7.46
CA PHE A 52 -7.57 -17.02 -6.67
C PHE A 52 -7.15 -15.79 -5.86
N THR A 53 -8.01 -14.78 -5.82
CA THR A 53 -7.93 -13.60 -4.95
C THR A 53 -9.34 -13.16 -4.54
N GLY A 54 -9.45 -12.32 -3.50
CA GLY A 54 -10.73 -11.80 -3.05
C GLY A 54 -11.37 -10.84 -4.04
N GLU A 55 -12.65 -10.56 -3.85
CA GLU A 55 -13.41 -9.62 -4.68
C GLU A 55 -12.81 -8.21 -4.64
N GLU A 56 -12.86 -7.51 -5.77
CA GLU A 56 -12.51 -6.09 -5.85
C GLU A 56 -13.73 -5.19 -5.61
N ILE A 57 -13.48 -4.03 -5.01
CA ILE A 57 -14.44 -2.92 -4.99
C ILE A 57 -13.79 -1.71 -5.69
N SER A 58 -14.55 -1.04 -6.56
CA SER A 58 -14.04 0.17 -7.22
C SER A 58 -13.86 1.32 -6.22
N PRO A 59 -12.92 2.27 -6.44
CA PRO A 59 -12.82 3.48 -5.63
C PRO A 59 -14.13 4.24 -5.49
N THR A 60 -14.87 4.36 -6.58
CA THR A 60 -16.17 5.06 -6.61
C THR A 60 -17.21 4.33 -5.75
N ASP A 61 -17.33 2.99 -5.84
CA ASP A 61 -18.27 2.22 -5.03
C ASP A 61 -17.87 2.26 -3.54
N PHE A 62 -16.56 2.18 -3.24
CA PHE A 62 -16.07 2.30 -1.88
C PHE A 62 -16.41 3.66 -1.28
N LYS A 63 -16.19 4.75 -2.04
CA LYS A 63 -16.61 6.10 -1.60
C LYS A 63 -18.11 6.16 -1.35
N GLN A 64 -18.95 5.58 -2.21
CA GLN A 64 -20.40 5.57 -2.02
C GLN A 64 -20.82 4.84 -0.73
N LEU A 65 -20.17 3.73 -0.36
CA LEU A 65 -20.41 3.07 0.92
C LEU A 65 -20.13 4.00 2.10
N LEU A 66 -19.01 4.75 2.03
CA LEU A 66 -18.64 5.71 3.08
C LEU A 66 -19.60 6.90 3.14
N ASP A 67 -20.00 7.44 1.99
CA ASP A 67 -20.97 8.54 1.87
C ASP A 67 -22.35 8.13 2.45
N ALA A 68 -22.75 6.88 2.27
CA ALA A 68 -23.99 6.33 2.81
C ALA A 68 -23.92 6.05 4.33
N GLY A 69 -22.72 6.10 4.93
CA GLY A 69 -22.50 5.76 6.33
C GLY A 69 -22.72 4.28 6.63
N GLU A 70 -22.50 3.41 5.66
CA GLU A 70 -22.62 1.97 5.86
C GLU A 70 -21.55 1.45 6.81
N GLU A 71 -21.92 0.48 7.66
CA GLU A 71 -20.96 -0.14 8.57
C GLU A 71 -20.01 -1.05 7.80
N VAL A 72 -18.76 -0.62 7.66
CA VAL A 72 -17.69 -1.37 7.01
C VAL A 72 -16.39 -1.25 7.81
N VAL A 73 -15.68 -2.34 7.95
CA VAL A 73 -14.32 -2.35 8.50
C VAL A 73 -13.36 -1.96 7.39
N ILE A 74 -12.66 -0.85 7.56
CA ILE A 74 -11.62 -0.38 6.62
C ILE A 74 -10.29 -0.89 7.13
N LEU A 75 -9.67 -1.86 6.45
CA LEU A 75 -8.46 -2.54 6.92
C LEU A 75 -7.23 -2.06 6.14
N ASP A 76 -6.30 -1.40 6.84
CA ASP A 76 -5.00 -1.05 6.27
C ASP A 76 -4.04 -2.24 6.36
N THR A 77 -3.61 -2.77 5.20
CA THR A 77 -2.71 -3.93 5.13
C THR A 77 -1.23 -3.52 5.01
N ARG A 78 -0.94 -2.23 5.19
CA ARG A 78 0.40 -1.68 5.08
C ARG A 78 1.18 -1.83 6.38
N ASN A 79 2.48 -1.54 6.30
CA ASN A 79 3.33 -1.50 7.47
C ASN A 79 3.11 -0.22 8.28
N GLU A 80 3.39 -0.26 9.58
CA GLU A 80 3.22 0.86 10.53
C GLU A 80 3.82 2.19 10.03
N TYR A 81 5.01 2.15 9.41
CA TYR A 81 5.68 3.35 8.91
C TYR A 81 4.96 3.99 7.70
N GLU A 82 4.17 3.22 6.95
CA GLU A 82 3.35 3.74 5.85
C GLU A 82 2.05 4.35 6.40
N CYS A 83 1.41 3.69 7.38
CA CYS A 83 0.19 4.16 8.04
C CYS A 83 0.41 5.50 8.74
N LYS A 84 1.56 5.66 9.40
CA LYS A 84 1.98 6.91 10.04
C LYS A 84 1.96 8.12 9.10
N ILE A 85 2.26 7.93 7.82
CA ILE A 85 2.25 9.02 6.82
C ILE A 85 0.82 9.44 6.46
N GLY A 86 -0.10 8.50 6.46
CA GLY A 86 -1.51 8.74 6.23
C GLY A 86 -2.29 7.46 6.01
N THR A 87 -3.57 7.48 6.32
CA THR A 87 -4.49 6.36 6.19
C THR A 87 -5.94 6.84 6.04
N PHE A 88 -6.87 5.95 5.70
CA PHE A 88 -8.29 6.29 5.69
C PHE A 88 -8.81 6.57 7.10
N GLN A 89 -9.76 7.49 7.20
CA GLN A 89 -10.47 7.77 8.45
C GLN A 89 -11.08 6.50 9.02
N ASN A 90 -10.85 6.25 10.30
CA ASN A 90 -11.31 5.06 11.03
C ASN A 90 -10.78 3.73 10.48
N ALA A 91 -9.67 3.73 9.74
CA ALA A 91 -9.03 2.51 9.33
C ALA A 91 -8.52 1.70 10.54
N LEU A 92 -8.67 0.39 10.47
CA LEU A 92 -8.03 -0.55 11.38
C LEU A 92 -6.62 -0.81 10.88
N GLU A 93 -5.64 -0.39 11.68
CA GLU A 93 -4.22 -0.61 11.44
C GLU A 93 -3.76 -1.84 12.23
N LEU A 94 -2.83 -2.61 11.66
CA LEU A 94 -2.37 -3.88 12.26
C LEU A 94 -1.02 -3.75 12.97
N ASP A 95 -0.41 -2.56 13.00
CA ASP A 95 0.90 -2.27 13.62
C ASP A 95 2.02 -3.24 13.20
N ILE A 96 1.96 -3.75 11.97
CA ILE A 96 2.94 -4.69 11.43
C ILE A 96 4.16 -3.96 10.87
N ARG A 97 5.35 -4.51 11.12
CA ARG A 97 6.61 -3.98 10.57
C ARG A 97 6.92 -4.52 9.18
N SER A 98 6.37 -5.65 8.86
CA SER A 98 6.55 -6.33 7.59
C SER A 98 5.27 -7.03 7.19
N PHE A 99 4.95 -7.03 5.91
CA PHE A 99 3.79 -7.76 5.39
C PHE A 99 3.84 -9.28 5.67
N ARG A 100 5.00 -9.83 6.03
CA ARG A 100 5.12 -11.22 6.50
C ARG A 100 4.42 -11.46 7.84
N ASP A 101 4.23 -10.41 8.62
CA ASP A 101 3.58 -10.49 9.93
C ASP A 101 2.05 -10.43 9.80
N PHE A 102 1.54 -10.10 8.60
CA PHE A 102 0.11 -9.95 8.32
C PHE A 102 -0.73 -11.17 8.73
N PRO A 103 -0.36 -12.43 8.41
CA PRO A 103 -1.16 -13.59 8.82
C PRO A 103 -1.31 -13.68 10.34
N SER A 104 -0.22 -13.48 11.09
CA SER A 104 -0.27 -13.52 12.56
C SER A 104 -1.10 -12.38 13.14
N ALA A 105 -1.04 -11.19 12.55
CA ALA A 105 -1.86 -10.06 12.98
C ALA A 105 -3.36 -10.29 12.70
N VAL A 106 -3.70 -10.97 11.60
CA VAL A 106 -5.08 -11.38 11.31
C VAL A 106 -5.62 -12.38 12.33
N ASP A 107 -4.78 -13.32 12.78
CA ASP A 107 -5.16 -14.31 13.82
C ASP A 107 -5.46 -13.65 15.17
N GLU A 108 -4.95 -12.44 15.44
CA GLU A 108 -5.18 -11.66 16.66
C GLU A 108 -6.42 -10.75 16.59
N LEU A 109 -7.06 -10.63 15.42
CA LEU A 109 -8.25 -9.80 15.25
C LEU A 109 -9.46 -10.38 16.02
N ASP A 110 -10.34 -9.46 16.49
CA ASP A 110 -11.58 -9.84 17.18
C ASP A 110 -12.46 -10.72 16.26
N GLU A 111 -12.87 -11.87 16.79
CA GLU A 111 -13.77 -12.81 16.11
C GLU A 111 -15.07 -12.14 15.63
N GLN A 112 -15.56 -11.11 16.32
CA GLN A 112 -16.76 -10.36 15.94
C GLN A 112 -16.61 -9.60 14.61
N LEU A 113 -15.38 -9.37 14.14
CA LEU A 113 -15.12 -8.72 12.86
C LEU A 113 -15.32 -9.68 11.66
N LYS A 114 -15.32 -10.99 11.89
CA LYS A 114 -15.39 -11.99 10.81
C LYS A 114 -16.70 -11.96 10.02
N ASP A 115 -17.79 -11.55 10.68
CA ASP A 115 -19.11 -11.45 10.05
C ASP A 115 -19.38 -10.05 9.45
N LYS A 116 -18.48 -9.08 9.67
CA LYS A 116 -18.64 -7.73 9.14
C LYS A 116 -18.09 -7.58 7.72
N PRO A 117 -18.66 -6.69 6.90
CA PRO A 117 -18.05 -6.30 5.64
C PRO A 117 -16.66 -5.67 5.88
N VAL A 118 -15.65 -6.16 5.18
CA VAL A 118 -14.27 -5.64 5.24
C VAL A 118 -13.88 -5.12 3.87
N VAL A 119 -13.42 -3.88 3.80
CA VAL A 119 -12.72 -3.34 2.64
C VAL A 119 -11.27 -3.11 3.02
N MET A 120 -10.37 -3.83 2.36
CA MET A 120 -8.95 -3.75 2.62
C MET A 120 -8.22 -2.99 1.52
N PHE A 121 -7.13 -2.33 1.89
CA PHE A 121 -6.36 -1.54 0.95
C PHE A 121 -4.85 -1.61 1.24
N CYS A 122 -4.06 -1.30 0.24
CA CYS A 122 -2.64 -0.94 0.35
C CYS A 122 -2.32 0.15 -0.68
N THR A 123 -1.06 0.51 -0.85
CA THR A 123 -0.65 1.60 -1.76
C THR A 123 -1.16 1.40 -3.19
N GLY A 124 -0.94 0.24 -3.80
CA GLY A 124 -1.29 -0.03 -5.21
C GLY A 124 -2.12 -1.30 -5.45
N GLY A 125 -2.68 -1.93 -4.40
CA GLY A 125 -3.52 -3.13 -4.48
C GLY A 125 -2.77 -4.47 -4.39
N ILE A 126 -1.49 -4.55 -4.71
CA ILE A 126 -0.72 -5.80 -4.86
C ILE A 126 -0.65 -6.67 -3.58
N ARG A 127 -0.54 -6.05 -2.39
CA ARG A 127 -0.58 -6.79 -1.12
C ARG A 127 -1.97 -7.39 -0.86
N CYS A 128 -3.00 -6.65 -1.23
CA CYS A 128 -4.39 -7.05 -1.00
C CYS A 128 -4.77 -8.32 -1.76
N GLU A 129 -4.19 -8.58 -2.92
CA GLU A 129 -4.40 -9.83 -3.66
C GLU A 129 -4.06 -11.08 -2.82
N LYS A 130 -3.04 -11.00 -1.96
CA LYS A 130 -2.67 -12.08 -1.03
C LYS A 130 -3.39 -11.95 0.30
N ALA A 131 -3.49 -10.74 0.82
CA ALA A 131 -4.11 -10.45 2.11
C ALA A 131 -5.58 -10.87 2.14
N SER A 132 -6.32 -10.69 1.03
CA SER A 132 -7.72 -11.12 0.95
C SER A 132 -7.88 -12.63 1.10
N VAL A 133 -6.95 -13.42 0.55
CA VAL A 133 -6.96 -14.87 0.72
C VAL A 133 -6.68 -15.25 2.17
N VAL A 134 -5.71 -14.60 2.83
CA VAL A 134 -5.44 -14.82 4.26
C VAL A 134 -6.67 -14.54 5.12
N MET A 135 -7.37 -13.44 4.86
CA MET A 135 -8.59 -13.08 5.58
C MET A 135 -9.69 -14.12 5.38
N LEU A 136 -9.90 -14.56 4.14
CA LEU A 136 -10.89 -15.61 3.83
C LEU A 136 -10.53 -16.95 4.49
N ASP A 137 -9.26 -17.35 4.47
CA ASP A 137 -8.75 -18.55 5.14
C ASP A 137 -8.93 -18.47 6.67
N ALA A 138 -8.83 -17.27 7.26
CA ALA A 138 -9.06 -16.99 8.67
C ALA A 138 -10.56 -16.94 9.04
N GLY A 139 -11.47 -17.10 8.07
CA GLY A 139 -12.92 -17.21 8.29
C GLY A 139 -13.70 -15.90 8.16
N PHE A 140 -13.10 -14.83 7.63
CA PHE A 140 -13.84 -13.61 7.29
C PHE A 140 -14.76 -13.88 6.09
N SER A 141 -16.05 -13.57 6.20
CA SER A 141 -17.05 -13.98 5.21
C SER A 141 -17.25 -12.99 4.06
N ASN A 142 -16.96 -11.71 4.28
CA ASN A 142 -17.22 -10.63 3.31
C ASN A 142 -16.00 -9.69 3.22
N VAL A 143 -15.04 -10.08 2.38
CA VAL A 143 -13.77 -9.35 2.20
C VAL A 143 -13.67 -8.84 0.78
N LYS A 144 -13.48 -7.53 0.64
CA LYS A 144 -13.20 -6.86 -0.63
C LYS A 144 -11.88 -6.12 -0.57
N GLN A 145 -11.21 -6.04 -1.70
CA GLN A 145 -9.98 -5.28 -1.86
C GLN A 145 -10.21 -4.05 -2.72
N LEU A 146 -9.69 -2.90 -2.29
CA LEU A 146 -9.80 -1.64 -3.03
C LEU A 146 -8.98 -1.73 -4.33
N LYS A 147 -9.69 -1.68 -5.46
CA LYS A 147 -9.09 -1.77 -6.78
C LYS A 147 -8.08 -0.64 -7.01
N GLY A 148 -6.86 -0.99 -7.41
CA GLY A 148 -5.78 -0.03 -7.61
C GLY A 148 -5.22 0.57 -6.31
N GLY A 149 -5.74 0.18 -5.13
CA GLY A 149 -5.31 0.67 -3.82
C GLY A 149 -5.53 2.16 -3.62
N ILE A 150 -4.75 2.77 -2.72
CA ILE A 150 -4.81 4.21 -2.40
C ILE A 150 -4.56 5.06 -3.66
N LEU A 151 -3.57 4.70 -4.47
CA LEU A 151 -3.25 5.47 -5.67
C LEU A 151 -4.40 5.45 -6.68
N GLY A 152 -5.08 4.31 -6.86
CA GLY A 152 -6.29 4.22 -7.68
C GLY A 152 -7.44 5.04 -7.10
N TYR A 153 -7.58 5.05 -5.77
CA TYR A 153 -8.57 5.88 -5.10
C TYR A 153 -8.33 7.38 -5.34
N PHE A 154 -7.08 7.83 -5.21
CA PHE A 154 -6.72 9.23 -5.48
C PHE A 154 -6.98 9.62 -6.93
N GLU A 155 -6.67 8.75 -7.89
CA GLU A 155 -6.92 9.00 -9.32
C GLU A 155 -8.41 9.16 -9.65
N GLU A 156 -9.29 8.35 -9.04
CA GLU A 156 -10.71 8.31 -9.41
C GLU A 156 -11.59 9.25 -8.58
N VAL A 157 -11.30 9.40 -7.27
CA VAL A 157 -12.17 10.10 -6.34
C VAL A 157 -11.46 11.18 -5.53
N GLY A 158 -10.14 11.26 -5.57
CA GLY A 158 -9.35 12.23 -4.81
C GLY A 158 -9.14 11.82 -3.36
N GLY A 159 -9.09 12.80 -2.45
CA GLY A 159 -8.68 12.62 -1.05
C GLY A 159 -9.81 12.48 -0.04
N ASP A 160 -11.06 12.31 -0.45
CA ASP A 160 -12.19 12.16 0.47
C ASP A 160 -11.95 10.96 1.41
N TYR A 161 -12.25 11.13 2.70
CA TYR A 161 -12.03 10.14 3.76
C TYR A 161 -10.56 9.75 4.01
N TRP A 162 -9.59 10.38 3.37
CA TRP A 162 -8.18 10.15 3.57
C TRP A 162 -7.56 11.22 4.49
N ASN A 163 -6.65 10.81 5.39
CA ASN A 163 -5.87 11.70 6.24
C ASN A 163 -4.38 11.57 5.90
N GLY A 164 -3.70 12.69 5.68
CA GLY A 164 -2.26 12.74 5.41
C GLY A 164 -1.88 12.42 3.96
N ASP A 165 -0.67 11.89 3.77
CA ASP A 165 -0.09 11.54 2.47
C ASP A 165 0.00 10.02 2.28
N CYS A 166 0.27 9.56 1.08
CA CYS A 166 0.45 8.14 0.79
C CYS A 166 1.93 7.83 0.58
N PHE A 167 2.49 6.94 1.40
CA PHE A 167 3.85 6.44 1.19
C PHE A 167 3.95 5.67 -0.14
N VAL A 168 4.98 6.00 -0.93
CA VAL A 168 5.31 5.33 -2.19
C VAL A 168 6.74 4.80 -2.19
N PHE A 169 6.98 3.69 -2.91
CA PHE A 169 8.27 2.98 -2.90
C PHE A 169 9.24 3.51 -3.97
N ASP A 170 9.22 4.81 -4.21
CA ASP A 170 10.13 5.48 -5.14
C ASP A 170 10.81 6.70 -4.48
N ARG A 171 11.46 7.57 -5.27
CA ARG A 171 12.22 8.70 -4.74
C ARG A 171 11.38 9.81 -4.13
N ARG A 172 10.10 9.87 -4.45
CA ARG A 172 9.17 10.86 -3.90
C ARG A 172 8.86 10.60 -2.44
N VAL A 173 9.10 9.39 -1.95
CA VAL A 173 8.80 8.91 -0.59
C VAL A 173 7.30 8.93 -0.27
N ALA A 174 6.62 10.05 -0.48
CA ALA A 174 5.17 10.16 -0.32
C ALA A 174 4.55 11.08 -1.37
N VAL A 175 3.25 10.88 -1.63
CA VAL A 175 2.44 11.71 -2.52
C VAL A 175 1.15 12.12 -1.80
N ASN A 176 0.67 13.32 -2.10
CA ASN A 176 -0.62 13.81 -1.62
C ASN A 176 -1.79 13.21 -2.45
N PRO A 177 -3.06 13.46 -2.09
CA PRO A 177 -4.22 12.99 -2.87
C PRO A 177 -4.30 13.51 -4.32
N GLN A 178 -3.53 14.52 -4.69
CA GLN A 178 -3.37 15.01 -6.06
C GLN A 178 -2.26 14.29 -6.81
N LEU A 179 -1.63 13.26 -6.17
CA LEU A 179 -0.51 12.48 -6.69
C LEU A 179 0.78 13.30 -6.89
N GLU A 180 0.89 14.44 -6.22
CA GLU A 180 2.07 15.29 -6.20
C GLU A 180 3.02 14.87 -5.08
N GLU A 181 4.33 15.00 -5.32
CA GLU A 181 5.38 14.77 -4.32
C GLU A 181 5.22 15.73 -3.13
N THR A 182 5.47 15.21 -1.92
CA THR A 182 5.34 15.97 -0.67
C THR A 182 6.69 16.15 0.02
N ASP A 183 6.71 16.90 1.13
CA ASP A 183 7.93 17.20 1.89
C ASP A 183 8.39 16.04 2.81
N VAL A 184 7.74 14.88 2.73
CA VAL A 184 8.16 13.68 3.46
C VAL A 184 9.50 13.17 2.92
N VAL A 185 10.47 12.99 3.81
CA VAL A 185 11.79 12.45 3.43
C VAL A 185 12.02 11.10 4.08
N GLN A 186 12.94 10.31 3.54
CA GLN A 186 13.31 9.03 4.14
C GLN A 186 14.67 9.12 4.80
N CYS A 187 14.77 8.73 6.07
CA CYS A 187 16.04 8.64 6.77
C CYS A 187 17.01 7.71 6.02
N TYR A 188 18.22 8.21 5.75
CA TYR A 188 19.22 7.42 5.02
C TYR A 188 19.68 6.18 5.80
N ALA A 189 19.78 6.29 7.14
CA ALA A 189 20.29 5.22 8.00
C ALA A 189 19.28 4.09 8.24
N CYS A 190 18.07 4.40 8.71
CA CYS A 190 17.09 3.39 9.09
C CYS A 190 15.94 3.20 8.10
N ARG A 191 15.83 4.08 7.12
CA ARG A 191 14.77 4.09 6.10
C ARG A 191 13.37 4.46 6.61
N GLU A 192 13.27 4.96 7.84
CA GLU A 192 12.04 5.51 8.37
C GLU A 192 11.62 6.76 7.59
N PRO A 193 10.35 6.88 7.14
CA PRO A 193 9.85 8.13 6.58
C PRO A 193 9.65 9.16 7.69
N LEU A 194 9.99 10.40 7.40
CA LEU A 194 9.94 11.52 8.35
C LEU A 194 8.98 12.58 7.85
N LEU A 195 7.97 12.88 8.65
CA LEU A 195 7.11 14.03 8.47
C LEU A 195 7.90 15.33 8.65
N LEU A 196 7.39 16.44 8.16
CA LEU A 196 8.08 17.73 8.21
C LEU A 196 8.48 18.12 9.66
N GLU A 197 7.59 17.94 10.62
CA GLU A 197 7.83 18.21 12.04
C GLU A 197 8.95 17.35 12.65
N GLU A 198 9.15 16.14 12.14
CA GLU A 198 10.21 15.21 12.60
C GLU A 198 11.59 15.59 12.01
N GLN A 199 11.58 16.34 10.90
CA GLN A 199 12.79 16.87 10.28
C GLN A 199 13.34 18.07 11.05
N ASP A 200 12.52 18.73 11.88
CA ASP A 200 12.94 19.82 12.77
C ASP A 200 13.57 19.32 14.07
N SER A 201 13.62 18.02 14.31
CA SER A 201 14.24 17.43 15.50
C SER A 201 15.75 17.56 15.51
N ASP A 202 16.33 17.86 16.68
CA ASP A 202 17.80 17.86 16.89
C ASP A 202 18.46 16.50 16.58
N ASP A 203 17.72 15.41 16.63
CA ASP A 203 18.17 14.05 16.28
C ASP A 203 18.20 13.79 14.76
N TYR A 204 17.60 14.67 13.97
CA TYR A 204 17.64 14.54 12.52
C TYR A 204 18.91 15.19 11.95
N VAL A 205 19.85 14.34 11.57
CA VAL A 205 21.06 14.73 10.86
C VAL A 205 21.04 14.09 9.48
N VAL A 206 20.89 14.91 8.44
CA VAL A 206 20.81 14.46 7.04
C VAL A 206 21.90 13.43 6.72
N ALA A 207 21.51 12.33 6.12
CA ALA A 207 22.35 11.18 5.77
C ALA A 207 22.99 10.42 6.95
N GLN A 208 22.66 10.72 8.21
CA GLN A 208 23.27 10.09 9.38
C GLN A 208 22.26 9.47 10.34
N SER A 209 21.27 10.22 10.81
CA SER A 209 20.32 9.76 11.85
C SER A 209 18.97 10.46 11.75
N CYS A 210 18.00 9.95 12.50
CA CYS A 210 16.71 10.58 12.74
C CYS A 210 16.21 10.21 14.16
N PRO A 211 15.10 10.79 14.66
CA PRO A 211 14.56 10.48 15.99
C PRO A 211 14.36 8.99 16.28
N TYR A 212 14.13 8.19 15.24
CA TYR A 212 13.90 6.75 15.37
C TYR A 212 15.18 5.91 15.48
N CYS A 213 16.31 6.43 15.02
CA CYS A 213 17.57 5.70 15.03
C CYS A 213 18.74 6.43 15.71
N ALA A 214 18.57 7.67 16.15
CA ALA A 214 19.55 8.39 16.93
C ALA A 214 19.89 7.61 18.23
N GLY A 215 21.16 7.42 18.51
CA GLY A 215 21.63 6.67 19.67
C GLY A 215 21.50 5.13 19.58
N LYS A 216 20.89 4.57 18.53
CA LYS A 216 20.89 3.12 18.27
C LYS A 216 22.14 2.78 17.46
N LYS A 217 23.09 2.05 18.05
CA LYS A 217 24.26 1.49 17.36
C LYS A 217 24.04 0.04 17.00
#